data_12b1c2a6e8ad65c4eafa077743046680
#
_entry.id   12b1c2a6e8ad65c4eafa077743046680
#
_cell.length_a   1.000
_cell.length_b   1.000
_cell.length_c   1.000
_cell.angle_alpha   90.00
_cell.angle_beta   90.00
_cell.angle_gamma   90.00
#
_symmetry.space_group_name_H-M   'P 1'
#
loop_
_entity.id
_entity.type
_entity.pdbx_description
1 polymer ?
#
loop_
_entity_poly.entity_id
_entity_poly.type
_entity_poly.pdbx_seq_one_letter_code
_entity_poly.pdbx_strand_id
1 'polypeptide(L)'
;MKLNLGCGFDRRTGYVNVDNEMLYEPDTLVDLEILPWPFETNVASEILLSHVLEHLGERRETYLQIIQELYRVSAPGALIVITVPHPRHDEFLMDPTHVRPIIADQFYMFSKKKTREWQNEGAANTPLADILNVDFDVLRVQSIP
;
A
#
# COMPACT_ATOMS: atom_id res chain seq x y z
N MET A 1 2.85 -1.16 -17.03
CA MET A 1 1.87 -0.15 -16.57
C MET A 1 2.37 0.46 -15.29
N LYS A 2 2.17 1.76 -15.10
CA LYS A 2 2.45 2.46 -13.84
C LYS A 2 1.13 2.97 -13.27
N LEU A 3 0.87 2.74 -12.01
CA LEU A 3 -0.38 3.11 -11.33
C LEU A 3 -0.14 4.22 -10.32
N ASN A 4 -0.99 5.26 -10.35
CA ASN A 4 -1.06 6.30 -9.33
C ASN A 4 -2.40 6.14 -8.60
N LEU A 5 -2.40 5.39 -7.51
CA LEU A 5 -3.60 5.01 -6.77
C LEU A 5 -3.99 6.11 -5.78
N GLY A 6 -5.25 6.54 -5.84
CA GLY A 6 -5.75 7.66 -5.05
C GLY A 6 -5.11 8.97 -5.48
N CYS A 7 -5.13 9.25 -6.77
CA CYS A 7 -4.35 10.35 -7.34
C CYS A 7 -4.78 11.74 -6.88
N GLY A 8 -6.05 11.95 -6.51
CA GLY A 8 -6.55 13.28 -6.21
C GLY A 8 -6.22 14.25 -7.35
N PHE A 9 -5.81 15.45 -6.99
CA PHE A 9 -5.34 16.44 -7.98
C PHE A 9 -3.90 16.21 -8.47
N ASP A 10 -3.16 15.27 -7.86
CA ASP A 10 -1.77 14.96 -8.27
C ASP A 10 -1.76 13.91 -9.38
N ARG A 11 -2.32 14.26 -10.52
CA ARG A 11 -2.28 13.41 -11.71
C ARG A 11 -0.88 13.43 -12.31
N ARG A 12 -0.40 12.26 -12.70
CA ARG A 12 0.96 12.10 -13.22
C ARG A 12 0.98 11.57 -14.64
N THR A 13 1.76 12.24 -15.48
CA THR A 13 2.01 11.79 -16.86
C THR A 13 2.75 10.46 -16.86
N GLY A 14 2.32 9.55 -17.71
CA GLY A 14 2.91 8.20 -17.80
C GLY A 14 2.35 7.19 -16.80
N TYR A 15 1.42 7.62 -15.94
CA TYR A 15 0.71 6.76 -15.00
C TYR A 15 -0.75 6.64 -15.40
N VAL A 16 -1.36 5.51 -15.05
CA VAL A 16 -2.81 5.41 -14.97
C VAL A 16 -3.22 6.01 -13.63
N ASN A 17 -3.88 7.16 -13.68
CA ASN A 17 -4.33 7.90 -12.51
C ASN A 17 -5.68 7.35 -12.06
N VAL A 18 -5.74 6.87 -10.84
CA VAL A 18 -6.87 6.12 -10.28
C VAL A 18 -7.40 6.84 -9.06
N ASP A 19 -8.70 7.06 -9.01
CA ASP A 19 -9.38 7.64 -7.84
C ASP A 19 -10.85 7.17 -7.83
N ASN A 20 -11.51 7.32 -6.70
CA ASN A 20 -12.94 7.02 -6.58
C ASN A 20 -13.83 8.25 -6.76
N GLU A 21 -13.23 9.43 -6.96
CA GLU A 21 -13.94 10.69 -7.12
C GLU A 21 -13.77 11.26 -8.54
N MET A 22 -14.88 11.45 -9.23
CA MET A 22 -14.88 12.03 -10.58
C MET A 22 -14.37 13.47 -10.63
N LEU A 23 -14.43 14.17 -9.49
CA LEU A 23 -13.90 15.55 -9.38
C LEU A 23 -12.42 15.63 -9.80
N TYR A 24 -11.65 14.58 -9.54
CA TYR A 24 -10.22 14.53 -9.87
C TYR A 24 -9.94 14.10 -11.31
N GLU A 25 -10.99 13.80 -12.08
CA GLU A 25 -10.89 13.35 -13.48
C GLU A 25 -9.88 12.19 -13.65
N PRO A 26 -10.03 11.09 -12.87
CA PRO A 26 -9.11 9.96 -12.98
C PRO A 26 -9.20 9.28 -14.34
N ASP A 27 -8.12 8.64 -14.75
CA ASP A 27 -8.13 7.81 -15.97
C ASP A 27 -9.01 6.57 -15.75
N THR A 28 -9.05 6.05 -14.53
CA THR A 28 -9.90 4.93 -14.12
C THR A 28 -10.57 5.25 -12.79
N LEU A 29 -11.89 5.17 -12.75
CA LEU A 29 -12.66 5.36 -11.52
C LEU A 29 -12.71 4.04 -10.78
N VAL A 30 -12.06 3.96 -9.61
CA VAL A 30 -11.97 2.76 -8.79
C VAL A 30 -12.07 3.11 -7.32
N ASP A 31 -12.90 2.39 -6.60
CA ASP A 31 -12.87 2.36 -5.14
C ASP A 31 -11.91 1.25 -4.68
N LEU A 32 -10.81 1.64 -4.08
CA LEU A 32 -9.77 0.70 -3.63
C LEU A 32 -10.22 -0.20 -2.47
N GLU A 33 -11.34 0.11 -1.83
CA GLU A 33 -11.97 -0.73 -0.80
C GLU A 33 -12.73 -1.92 -1.42
N ILE A 34 -13.04 -1.87 -2.72
CA ILE A 34 -13.77 -2.91 -3.43
C ILE A 34 -12.79 -3.79 -4.20
N LEU A 35 -12.78 -5.07 -3.85
CA LEU A 35 -11.84 -6.05 -4.39
C LEU A 35 -12.56 -7.10 -5.25
N PRO A 36 -11.91 -7.62 -6.31
CA PRO A 36 -10.58 -7.25 -6.79
C PRO A 36 -10.57 -5.94 -7.56
N TRP A 37 -9.41 -5.29 -7.62
CA TRP A 37 -9.24 -4.11 -8.48
C TRP A 37 -9.29 -4.50 -9.95
N PRO A 38 -9.75 -3.61 -10.85
CA PRO A 38 -9.92 -3.92 -12.27
C PRO A 38 -8.58 -3.88 -13.05
N PHE A 39 -7.54 -4.44 -12.46
CA PHE A 39 -6.21 -4.55 -13.07
C PHE A 39 -5.79 -6.00 -13.11
N GLU A 40 -5.08 -6.37 -14.16
CA GLU A 40 -4.58 -7.73 -14.32
C GLU A 40 -3.45 -8.04 -13.32
N THR A 41 -3.27 -9.32 -13.04
CA THR A 41 -2.17 -9.82 -12.23
C THR A 41 -0.83 -9.47 -12.89
N ASN A 42 0.14 -9.01 -12.10
CA ASN A 42 1.49 -8.68 -12.54
C ASN A 42 1.56 -7.54 -13.59
N VAL A 43 0.57 -6.69 -13.66
CA VAL A 43 0.50 -5.64 -14.69
C VAL A 43 1.34 -4.41 -14.37
N ALA A 44 1.53 -4.11 -13.09
CA ALA A 44 2.15 -2.86 -12.66
C ALA A 44 3.65 -3.02 -12.42
N SER A 45 4.45 -2.20 -13.10
CA SER A 45 5.89 -2.07 -12.85
C SER A 45 6.21 -1.05 -11.76
N GLU A 46 5.29 -0.12 -11.52
CA GLU A 46 5.43 0.91 -10.49
C GLU A 46 4.05 1.29 -9.96
N ILE A 47 3.96 1.47 -8.64
CA ILE A 47 2.72 1.88 -7.98
C ILE A 47 3.04 3.00 -6.99
N LEU A 48 2.27 4.08 -7.05
CA LEU A 48 2.33 5.18 -6.11
C LEU A 48 1.07 5.20 -5.24
N LEU A 49 1.26 5.36 -3.94
CA LEU A 49 0.20 5.64 -2.96
C LEU A 49 0.66 6.83 -2.11
N SER A 50 0.23 8.02 -2.50
CA SER A 50 0.61 9.26 -1.80
C SER A 50 -0.56 9.73 -0.94
N HIS A 51 -0.45 9.60 0.38
CA HIS A 51 -1.50 9.96 1.34
C HIS A 51 -2.83 9.24 1.07
N VAL A 52 -2.75 7.93 0.87
CA VAL A 52 -3.90 7.08 0.51
C VAL A 52 -4.05 5.91 1.49
N LEU A 53 -2.96 5.20 1.77
CA LEU A 53 -3.04 3.92 2.48
C LEU A 53 -3.58 4.07 3.91
N GLU A 54 -3.33 5.21 4.57
CA GLU A 54 -3.84 5.53 5.90
C GLU A 54 -5.36 5.70 5.96
N HIS A 55 -6.00 5.89 4.81
CA HIS A 55 -7.46 5.97 4.67
C HIS A 55 -8.12 4.63 4.39
N LEU A 56 -7.35 3.61 4.00
CA LEU A 56 -7.87 2.36 3.48
C LEU A 56 -7.96 1.26 4.54
N GLY A 57 -8.98 0.43 4.40
CA GLY A 57 -9.09 -0.79 5.19
C GLY A 57 -9.25 -0.53 6.68
N GLU A 58 -10.31 0.16 7.09
CA GLU A 58 -10.62 0.35 8.51
C GLU A 58 -10.69 -0.99 9.23
N ARG A 59 -11.34 -1.97 8.63
CA ARG A 59 -11.36 -3.35 9.12
C ARG A 59 -10.05 -4.04 8.77
N ARG A 60 -9.49 -4.78 9.72
CA ARG A 60 -8.25 -5.54 9.53
C ARG A 60 -8.32 -6.45 8.30
N GLU A 61 -9.41 -7.19 8.13
CA GLU A 61 -9.60 -8.13 7.02
C GLU A 61 -9.49 -7.41 5.66
N THR A 62 -10.16 -6.28 5.54
CA THR A 62 -10.15 -5.48 4.31
C THR A 62 -8.74 -4.93 4.03
N TYR A 63 -8.07 -4.43 5.05
CA TYR A 63 -6.69 -3.91 4.90
C TYR A 63 -5.73 -5.00 4.41
N LEU A 64 -5.79 -6.18 5.01
CA LEU A 64 -4.92 -7.28 4.61
C LEU A 64 -5.23 -7.77 3.19
N GLN A 65 -6.49 -7.76 2.78
CA GLN A 65 -6.89 -8.05 1.40
C GLN A 65 -6.36 -6.99 0.41
N ILE A 66 -6.34 -5.72 0.80
CA ILE A 66 -5.75 -4.64 0.00
C ILE A 66 -4.24 -4.88 -0.18
N ILE A 67 -3.53 -5.29 0.86
CA ILE A 67 -2.11 -5.66 0.77
C ILE A 67 -1.91 -6.84 -0.20
N GLN A 68 -2.76 -7.86 -0.14
CA GLN A 68 -2.72 -8.98 -1.10
C GLN A 68 -2.97 -8.51 -2.53
N GLU A 69 -3.90 -7.60 -2.71
CA GLU A 69 -4.26 -7.07 -4.03
C GLU A 69 -3.12 -6.21 -4.60
N LEU A 70 -2.49 -5.38 -3.74
CA LEU A 70 -1.30 -4.62 -4.09
C LEU A 70 -0.17 -5.56 -4.59
N TYR A 71 0.01 -6.68 -3.93
CA TYR A 71 0.95 -7.70 -4.36
C TYR A 71 0.54 -8.36 -5.67
N ARG A 72 -0.73 -8.72 -5.83
CA ARG A 72 -1.25 -9.37 -7.04
C ARG A 72 -1.03 -8.55 -8.30
N VAL A 73 -1.32 -7.25 -8.25
CA VAL A 73 -1.20 -6.37 -9.42
C VAL A 73 0.23 -5.95 -9.71
N SER A 74 1.14 -6.10 -8.75
CA SER A 74 2.55 -5.79 -8.93
C SER A 74 3.27 -6.86 -9.74
N ALA A 75 3.98 -6.45 -10.80
CA ALA A 75 4.88 -7.33 -11.51
C ALA A 75 6.07 -7.72 -10.62
N PRO A 76 6.72 -8.88 -10.88
CA PRO A 76 7.97 -9.19 -10.18
C PRO A 76 8.99 -8.05 -10.30
N GLY A 77 9.55 -7.61 -9.18
CA GLY A 77 10.49 -6.49 -9.15
C GLY A 77 9.85 -5.11 -9.25
N ALA A 78 8.53 -5.00 -9.18
CA ALA A 78 7.83 -3.72 -9.20
C ALA A 78 8.27 -2.81 -8.04
N LEU A 79 8.34 -1.52 -8.30
CA LEU A 79 8.61 -0.51 -7.28
C LEU A 79 7.28 0.03 -6.74
N ILE A 80 7.13 0.01 -5.43
CA ILE A 80 5.97 0.60 -4.75
C ILE A 80 6.46 1.73 -3.87
N VAL A 81 5.91 2.92 -4.06
CA VAL A 81 6.24 4.11 -3.27
C VAL A 81 5.01 4.50 -2.45
N ILE A 82 5.15 4.45 -1.14
CA ILE A 82 4.08 4.78 -0.20
C ILE A 82 4.51 5.98 0.63
N THR A 83 3.70 7.03 0.59
CA THR A 83 3.89 8.22 1.42
C THR A 83 2.69 8.35 2.35
N VAL A 84 2.95 8.44 3.64
CA VAL A 84 1.92 8.57 4.68
C VAL A 84 2.38 9.59 5.73
N PRO A 85 1.45 10.27 6.43
CA PRO A 85 1.83 11.09 7.57
C PRO A 85 2.37 10.19 8.69
N HIS A 86 3.38 10.68 9.40
CA HIS A 86 3.90 9.95 10.56
C HIS A 86 2.83 9.87 11.65
N PRO A 87 2.58 8.67 12.25
CA PRO A 87 1.46 8.50 13.20
C PRO A 87 1.53 9.37 14.46
N ARG A 88 2.73 9.85 14.81
CA ARG A 88 2.94 10.75 15.95
C ARG A 88 2.89 12.23 15.57
N HIS A 89 2.57 12.53 14.32
CA HIS A 89 2.46 13.88 13.82
C HIS A 89 1.00 14.34 13.84
N ASP A 90 0.78 15.63 14.08
CA ASP A 90 -0.57 16.20 14.15
C ASP A 90 -1.35 16.01 12.84
N GLU A 91 -0.67 15.99 11.70
CA GLU A 91 -1.30 15.74 10.40
C GLU A 91 -1.99 14.38 10.32
N PHE A 92 -1.44 13.35 10.99
CA PHE A 92 -2.13 12.08 11.07
C PHE A 92 -3.37 12.16 11.97
N LEU A 93 -3.24 12.81 13.12
CA LEU A 93 -4.27 12.85 14.16
C LEU A 93 -5.44 13.78 13.81
N MET A 94 -5.21 14.83 13.02
CA MET A 94 -6.21 15.85 12.72
C MET A 94 -7.31 15.39 11.75
N ASP A 95 -7.05 14.36 10.94
CA ASP A 95 -8.00 13.86 9.96
C ASP A 95 -8.73 12.62 10.48
N PRO A 96 -10.04 12.74 10.78
CA PRO A 96 -10.81 11.62 11.31
C PRO A 96 -11.00 10.47 10.30
N THR A 97 -10.68 10.68 9.03
CA THR A 97 -10.73 9.63 8.00
C THR A 97 -9.43 8.83 7.91
N HIS A 98 -8.41 9.19 8.66
CA HIS A 98 -7.25 8.34 8.88
C HIS A 98 -7.63 7.19 9.81
N VAL A 99 -7.66 5.98 9.30
CA VAL A 99 -8.17 4.80 10.02
C VAL A 99 -7.08 3.91 10.57
N ARG A 100 -5.82 4.09 10.10
CA ARG A 100 -4.70 3.23 10.49
C ARG A 100 -3.40 4.02 10.57
N PRO A 101 -2.71 3.97 11.73
CA PRO A 101 -1.33 4.45 11.80
C PRO A 101 -0.41 3.51 11.01
N ILE A 102 0.41 4.06 10.12
CA ILE A 102 1.31 3.30 9.27
C ILE A 102 2.74 3.76 9.52
N ILE A 103 3.60 2.81 9.81
CA ILE A 103 5.04 3.00 9.89
C ILE A 103 5.73 1.99 8.97
N ALA A 104 6.94 2.33 8.54
CA ALA A 104 7.69 1.49 7.61
C ALA A 104 7.92 0.07 8.14
N ASP A 105 8.12 -0.08 9.45
CA ASP A 105 8.37 -1.38 10.08
C ASP A 105 7.24 -2.38 9.87
N GLN A 106 6.00 -1.92 9.65
CA GLN A 106 4.88 -2.81 9.35
C GLN A 106 5.10 -3.60 8.07
N PHE A 107 5.81 -3.04 7.09
CA PHE A 107 6.03 -3.70 5.81
C PHE A 107 7.03 -4.84 5.89
N TYR A 108 7.89 -4.88 6.91
CA TYR A 108 8.71 -6.07 7.20
C TYR A 108 7.85 -7.30 7.50
N MET A 109 6.65 -7.11 8.04
CA MET A 109 5.69 -8.20 8.29
C MET A 109 5.21 -8.87 7.00
N PHE A 110 5.34 -8.18 5.86
CA PHE A 110 4.95 -8.68 4.56
C PHE A 110 6.12 -9.21 3.73
N SER A 111 7.29 -9.39 4.35
CA SER A 111 8.50 -9.96 3.76
C SER A 111 8.70 -11.40 4.20
N LYS A 112 8.79 -12.33 3.25
CA LYS A 112 9.09 -13.74 3.56
C LYS A 112 10.49 -13.90 4.13
N LYS A 113 11.47 -13.19 3.56
CA LYS A 113 12.85 -13.19 4.06
C LYS A 113 12.91 -12.76 5.53
N LYS A 114 12.26 -11.64 5.85
CA LYS A 114 12.23 -11.11 7.22
C LYS A 114 11.51 -12.07 8.18
N THR A 115 10.43 -12.68 7.71
CA THR A 115 9.71 -13.73 8.47
C THR A 115 10.62 -14.88 8.84
N ARG A 116 11.46 -15.37 7.89
CA ARG A 116 12.41 -16.46 8.16
C ARG A 116 13.49 -16.03 9.17
N GLU A 117 14.00 -14.82 9.06
CA GLU A 117 14.97 -14.28 10.03
C GLU A 117 14.39 -14.27 11.45
N TRP A 118 13.17 -13.78 11.63
CA TRP A 118 12.50 -13.77 12.92
C TRP A 118 12.25 -15.17 13.47
N GLN A 119 11.81 -16.09 12.62
CA GLN A 119 11.62 -17.50 13.04
C GLN A 119 12.93 -18.14 13.51
N ASN A 120 14.03 -17.87 12.80
CA ASN A 120 15.35 -18.39 13.17
C ASN A 120 15.86 -17.78 14.51
N GLU A 121 15.47 -16.57 14.80
CA GLU A 121 15.82 -15.88 16.07
C GLU A 121 14.85 -16.22 17.22
N GLY A 122 13.80 -16.97 16.96
CA GLY A 122 12.77 -17.30 17.94
C GLY A 122 11.83 -16.15 18.27
N ALA A 123 11.74 -15.12 17.42
CA ALA A 123 10.83 -14.00 17.61
C ALA A 123 9.39 -14.42 17.33
N ALA A 124 8.47 -14.04 18.23
CA ALA A 124 7.06 -14.42 18.16
C ALA A 124 6.22 -13.44 17.30
N ASN A 125 6.69 -13.12 16.10
CA ASN A 125 5.94 -12.27 15.17
C ASN A 125 4.93 -13.09 14.36
N THR A 126 3.77 -12.51 14.12
CA THR A 126 2.76 -13.12 13.24
C THR A 126 3.32 -13.27 11.82
N PRO A 127 3.33 -14.48 11.23
CA PRO A 127 3.93 -14.71 9.92
C PRO A 127 2.99 -14.28 8.79
N LEU A 128 2.69 -12.97 8.72
CA LEU A 128 1.71 -12.42 7.77
C LEU A 128 2.09 -12.66 6.31
N ALA A 129 3.38 -12.60 5.97
CA ALA A 129 3.82 -12.86 4.60
C ALA A 129 3.44 -14.27 4.14
N ASP A 130 3.54 -15.26 5.03
CA ASP A 130 3.14 -16.63 4.74
C ASP A 130 1.61 -16.78 4.72
N ILE A 131 0.92 -16.22 5.71
CA ILE A 131 -0.54 -16.28 5.82
C ILE A 131 -1.21 -15.66 4.59
N LEU A 132 -0.73 -14.51 4.15
CA LEU A 132 -1.27 -13.78 3.01
C LEU A 132 -0.69 -14.23 1.68
N ASN A 133 0.40 -14.99 1.71
CA ASN A 133 1.19 -15.36 0.53
C ASN A 133 1.61 -14.14 -0.30
N VAL A 134 2.23 -13.19 0.37
CA VAL A 134 2.84 -12.00 -0.22
C VAL A 134 4.33 -11.96 0.10
N ASP A 135 5.10 -11.23 -0.69
CA ASP A 135 6.53 -11.10 -0.46
C ASP A 135 7.04 -9.75 -0.97
N PHE A 136 7.13 -8.80 -0.04
CA PHE A 136 7.67 -7.47 -0.29
C PHE A 136 9.02 -7.31 0.39
N ASP A 137 9.89 -6.52 -0.21
CA ASP A 137 11.13 -6.06 0.42
C ASP A 137 11.08 -4.56 0.65
N VAL A 138 11.48 -4.11 1.83
CA VAL A 138 11.63 -2.68 2.12
C VAL A 138 13.02 -2.25 1.66
N LEU A 139 13.08 -1.43 0.62
CA LEU A 139 14.34 -0.98 0.02
C LEU A 139 14.85 0.31 0.68
N ARG A 140 13.94 1.21 1.01
CA ARG A 140 14.30 2.54 1.52
C ARG A 140 13.19 3.11 2.40
N VAL A 141 13.60 3.73 3.50
CA VAL A 141 12.72 4.49 4.38
C VAL A 141 13.27 5.91 4.46
N GLN A 142 12.40 6.90 4.30
CA GLN A 142 12.79 8.30 4.32
C GLN A 142 11.75 9.12 5.06
N SER A 143 12.20 9.96 5.98
CA SER A 143 11.37 11.03 6.54
C SER A 143 11.49 12.27 5.68
N ILE A 144 10.36 12.86 5.32
CA ILE A 144 10.28 14.11 4.57
C ILE A 144 9.85 15.19 5.54
N PRO A 145 10.62 16.30 5.68
CA PRO A 145 10.27 17.41 6.59
C PRO A 145 8.98 18.09 6.19
#